data_9b643053ff6c73137cd0c9ce9c0e3a41
#
_entry.id   9b643053ff6c73137cd0c9ce9c0e3a41
#
_cell.length_a   1.000
_cell.length_b   1.000
_cell.length_c   1.000
_cell.angle_alpha   90.00
_cell.angle_beta   90.00
_cell.angle_gamma   90.00
#
_symmetry.space_group_name_H-M   'P 1'
#
loop_
_entity.id
_entity.type
_entity.pdbx_description
1 polymer ?
#
loop_
_entity_poly.entity_id
_entity_poly.type
_entity_poly.pdbx_seq_one_letter_code
_entity_poly.pdbx_strand_id
1 'polypeptide(L)'
;QLLPENIEFIHGPGCPVCVLPMGRIDSCIEIASQPDVIFCTFGDAMRVPGKNGSLLQAKARGADIRIVYSPMDALTLAADNPARKVVFFGLGFETTMPATAITLQQAKARGVDNFFFFCQHITLIPTLRSLLEAPGNGIDAFLAPGHVSMVIGTDAYGFIAEQYNRPLVVAGFEPLDLLQGVTMLVEQKIAALSAVENQYRRVVPDAGNERAQQAIADVFSVEGDSEWRGLGLIAESGVRLTPAYRAFDAEAHFRPQPQQ
;
A
#
# COMPACT_ATOMS: atom_id res chain seq x y z
N GLN A 1 -15.51 -23.97 -7.28
CA GLN A 1 -15.90 -25.36 -7.61
C GLN A 1 -14.71 -26.27 -8.00
N LEU A 2 -13.49 -25.73 -8.11
CA LEU A 2 -12.27 -26.53 -8.38
C LEU A 2 -11.57 -27.01 -7.11
N LEU A 3 -12.00 -26.55 -5.95
CA LEU A 3 -11.40 -26.86 -4.66
C LEU A 3 -12.34 -27.73 -3.82
N PRO A 4 -11.78 -28.62 -2.97
CA PRO A 4 -12.57 -29.44 -2.06
C PRO A 4 -13.31 -28.57 -1.02
N GLU A 5 -14.46 -29.05 -0.55
CA GLU A 5 -15.31 -28.31 0.40
C GLU A 5 -14.67 -28.08 1.79
N ASN A 6 -13.62 -28.82 2.11
CA ASN A 6 -12.85 -28.67 3.36
C ASN A 6 -11.77 -27.60 3.31
N ILE A 7 -11.66 -26.85 2.21
CA ILE A 7 -10.79 -25.69 2.09
C ILE A 7 -11.64 -24.42 2.07
N GLU A 8 -11.52 -23.62 3.11
CA GLU A 8 -12.16 -22.33 3.22
C GLU A 8 -11.17 -21.20 2.92
N PHE A 9 -11.56 -20.30 2.01
CA PHE A 9 -10.77 -19.09 1.73
C PHE A 9 -11.26 -17.92 2.56
N ILE A 10 -10.36 -17.36 3.32
CA ILE A 10 -10.57 -16.11 4.05
C ILE A 10 -9.81 -15.02 3.31
N HIS A 11 -10.50 -13.96 2.91
CA HIS A 11 -9.87 -12.83 2.26
C HIS A 11 -9.10 -11.97 3.29
N GLY A 12 -7.81 -11.83 3.04
CA GLY A 12 -6.97 -10.90 3.79
C GLY A 12 -7.14 -9.44 3.33
N PRO A 13 -6.51 -8.48 4.03
CA PRO A 13 -6.58 -7.05 3.71
C PRO A 13 -5.66 -6.69 2.53
N GLY A 14 -5.91 -7.27 1.36
CA GLY A 14 -5.06 -7.12 0.16
C GLY A 14 -5.37 -5.91 -0.72
N CYS A 15 -6.30 -5.04 -0.31
CA CYS A 15 -6.72 -3.88 -1.10
C CYS A 15 -6.50 -2.58 -0.30
N PRO A 16 -5.52 -1.73 -0.66
CA PRO A 16 -5.22 -0.51 0.09
C PRO A 16 -6.37 0.49 0.08
N VAL A 17 -7.15 0.52 -1.00
CA VAL A 17 -8.35 1.36 -1.12
C VAL A 17 -9.45 0.91 -0.15
N CYS A 18 -9.59 -0.40 0.04
CA CYS A 18 -10.66 -0.98 0.87
C CYS A 18 -10.42 -0.75 2.36
N VAL A 19 -9.16 -0.67 2.78
CA VAL A 19 -8.77 -0.46 4.18
C VAL A 19 -8.50 1.00 4.54
N LEU A 20 -8.69 1.91 3.58
CA LEU A 20 -8.47 3.34 3.78
C LEU A 20 -9.52 3.93 4.73
N PRO A 21 -9.11 4.60 5.82
CA PRO A 21 -10.03 5.29 6.71
C PRO A 21 -10.80 6.42 6.00
N MET A 22 -12.09 6.58 6.32
CA MET A 22 -12.94 7.61 5.71
C MET A 22 -12.41 9.02 5.94
N GLY A 23 -11.87 9.29 7.13
CA GLY A 23 -11.29 10.58 7.47
C GLY A 23 -10.14 11.00 6.54
N ARG A 24 -9.39 10.03 5.99
CA ARG A 24 -8.31 10.33 5.03
C ARG A 24 -8.86 10.84 3.70
N ILE A 25 -10.03 10.34 3.26
CA ILE A 25 -10.72 10.89 2.08
C ILE A 25 -11.25 12.30 2.36
N ASP A 26 -11.77 12.56 3.55
CA ASP A 26 -12.20 13.92 3.92
C ASP A 26 -11.03 14.90 3.93
N SER A 27 -9.87 14.49 4.42
CA SER A 27 -8.63 15.28 4.33
C SER A 27 -8.21 15.53 2.87
N CYS A 28 -8.33 14.52 1.98
CA CYS A 28 -8.08 14.71 0.55
C CYS A 28 -9.03 15.74 -0.07
N ILE A 29 -10.33 15.69 0.29
CA ILE A 29 -11.34 16.64 -0.20
C ILE A 29 -11.02 18.06 0.29
N GLU A 30 -10.63 18.22 1.54
CA GLU A 30 -10.26 19.50 2.12
C GLU A 30 -9.05 20.13 1.39
N ILE A 31 -8.00 19.34 1.16
CA ILE A 31 -6.81 19.79 0.42
C ILE A 31 -7.19 20.13 -1.03
N ALA A 32 -7.92 19.25 -1.71
CA ALA A 32 -8.32 19.41 -3.11
C ALA A 32 -9.24 20.61 -3.35
N SER A 33 -9.95 21.07 -2.32
CA SER A 33 -10.89 22.20 -2.41
C SER A 33 -10.21 23.57 -2.30
N GLN A 34 -8.90 23.60 -2.06
CA GLN A 34 -8.17 24.87 -2.01
C GLN A 34 -7.96 25.43 -3.44
N PRO A 35 -8.09 26.75 -3.66
CA PRO A 35 -8.21 27.34 -4.99
C PRO A 35 -6.94 27.23 -5.84
N ASP A 36 -5.76 27.12 -5.24
CA ASP A 36 -4.46 27.03 -5.90
C ASP A 36 -3.90 25.61 -6.00
N VAL A 37 -4.70 24.59 -5.63
CA VAL A 37 -4.30 23.19 -5.60
C VAL A 37 -4.74 22.47 -6.89
N ILE A 38 -3.83 21.67 -7.44
CA ILE A 38 -4.12 20.57 -8.37
C ILE A 38 -3.94 19.29 -7.59
N PHE A 39 -5.01 18.53 -7.37
CA PHE A 39 -4.97 17.30 -6.62
C PHE A 39 -4.93 16.09 -7.56
N CYS A 40 -3.90 15.28 -7.46
CA CYS A 40 -3.66 14.13 -8.34
C CYS A 40 -3.83 12.82 -7.57
N THR A 41 -4.51 11.86 -8.17
CA THR A 41 -4.68 10.52 -7.60
C THR A 41 -4.92 9.48 -8.69
N PHE A 42 -4.83 8.21 -8.32
CA PHE A 42 -5.26 7.13 -9.18
C PHE A 42 -6.79 7.05 -9.28
N GLY A 43 -7.29 6.49 -10.38
CA GLY A 43 -8.72 6.51 -10.69
C GLY A 43 -9.61 5.74 -9.71
N ASP A 44 -9.08 4.70 -9.06
CA ASP A 44 -9.77 3.88 -8.07
C ASP A 44 -10.10 4.66 -6.79
N ALA A 45 -9.23 5.57 -6.36
CA ALA A 45 -9.45 6.42 -5.20
C ALA A 45 -10.59 7.45 -5.38
N MET A 46 -10.95 7.79 -6.60
CA MET A 46 -11.95 8.83 -6.90
C MET A 46 -13.34 8.56 -6.32
N ARG A 47 -13.71 7.28 -6.18
CA ARG A 47 -15.04 6.85 -5.74
C ARG A 47 -15.10 6.42 -4.29
N VAL A 48 -13.97 6.41 -3.59
CA VAL A 48 -13.92 6.00 -2.18
C VAL A 48 -14.71 7.01 -1.34
N PRO A 49 -15.69 6.55 -0.53
CA PRO A 49 -16.49 7.45 0.26
C PRO A 49 -15.76 7.89 1.53
N GLY A 50 -15.71 9.20 1.77
CA GLY A 50 -15.49 9.81 3.07
C GLY A 50 -16.84 10.15 3.73
N LYS A 51 -16.82 10.82 4.89
CA LYS A 51 -18.04 11.35 5.54
C LYS A 51 -18.67 12.48 4.74
N ASN A 52 -17.85 13.31 4.10
CA ASN A 52 -18.26 14.51 3.37
C ASN A 52 -18.38 14.26 1.85
N GLY A 53 -18.38 13.01 1.43
CA GLY A 53 -18.50 12.59 0.04
C GLY A 53 -17.25 11.92 -0.50
N SER A 54 -17.03 11.99 -1.81
CA SER A 54 -15.89 11.41 -2.51
C SER A 54 -15.11 12.48 -3.27
N LEU A 55 -13.89 12.13 -3.70
CA LEU A 55 -13.10 12.98 -4.60
C LEU A 55 -13.83 13.27 -5.93
N LEU A 56 -14.61 12.31 -6.44
CA LEU A 56 -15.44 12.52 -7.64
C LEU A 56 -16.49 13.60 -7.42
N GLN A 57 -17.13 13.62 -6.25
CA GLN A 57 -18.10 14.67 -5.89
C GLN A 57 -17.42 16.02 -5.65
N ALA A 58 -16.23 16.03 -5.03
CA ALA A 58 -15.44 17.25 -4.88
C ALA A 58 -15.05 17.85 -6.23
N LYS A 59 -14.65 17.01 -7.18
CA LYS A 59 -14.39 17.44 -8.57
C LYS A 59 -15.64 18.02 -9.22
N ALA A 60 -16.81 17.43 -9.04
CA ALA A 60 -18.07 17.95 -9.57
C ALA A 60 -18.45 19.31 -8.94
N ARG A 61 -17.97 19.63 -7.75
CA ARG A 61 -18.13 20.93 -7.08
C ARG A 61 -17.09 21.97 -7.49
N GLY A 62 -16.16 21.62 -8.41
CA GLY A 62 -15.19 22.56 -8.97
C GLY A 62 -13.75 22.38 -8.47
N ALA A 63 -13.44 21.40 -7.63
CA ALA A 63 -12.07 21.11 -7.26
C ALA A 63 -11.26 20.59 -8.48
N ASP A 64 -10.02 21.07 -8.65
CA ASP A 64 -9.14 20.61 -9.74
C ASP A 64 -8.50 19.26 -9.36
N ILE A 65 -9.25 18.19 -9.55
CA ILE A 65 -8.79 16.83 -9.28
C ILE A 65 -8.48 16.12 -10.60
N ARG A 66 -7.27 15.59 -10.72
CA ARG A 66 -6.79 14.95 -11.95
C ARG A 66 -6.44 13.48 -11.67
N ILE A 67 -6.94 12.61 -12.55
CA ILE A 67 -6.55 11.20 -12.55
C ILE A 67 -5.22 11.10 -13.27
N VAL A 68 -4.26 10.46 -12.61
CA VAL A 68 -2.93 10.17 -13.14
C VAL A 68 -2.69 8.66 -13.13
N TYR A 69 -1.79 8.19 -13.99
CA TYR A 69 -1.42 6.78 -14.11
C TYR A 69 -0.06 6.48 -13.49
N SER A 70 0.69 7.53 -13.15
CA SER A 70 1.98 7.45 -12.49
C SER A 70 2.15 8.63 -11.53
N PRO A 71 2.87 8.47 -10.40
CA PRO A 71 3.29 9.62 -9.58
C PRO A 71 4.11 10.64 -10.38
N MET A 72 4.85 10.19 -11.40
CA MET A 72 5.65 11.04 -12.28
C MET A 72 4.79 12.00 -13.10
N ASP A 73 3.55 11.60 -13.48
CA ASP A 73 2.62 12.50 -14.18
C ASP A 73 2.26 13.70 -13.30
N ALA A 74 2.07 13.47 -11.98
CA ALA A 74 1.81 14.54 -11.03
C ALA A 74 3.03 15.48 -10.86
N LEU A 75 4.23 14.92 -10.87
CA LEU A 75 5.46 15.74 -10.85
C LEU A 75 5.60 16.58 -12.13
N THR A 76 5.27 16.03 -13.29
CA THR A 76 5.25 16.77 -14.55
C THR A 76 4.24 17.92 -14.49
N LEU A 77 3.04 17.66 -13.96
CA LEU A 77 2.04 18.71 -13.73
C LEU A 77 2.55 19.82 -12.80
N ALA A 78 3.34 19.47 -11.77
CA ALA A 78 3.94 20.47 -10.89
C ALA A 78 4.96 21.35 -11.62
N ALA A 79 5.82 20.74 -12.42
CA ALA A 79 6.80 21.47 -13.22
C ALA A 79 6.13 22.41 -14.25
N ASP A 80 5.03 21.98 -14.86
CA ASP A 80 4.28 22.75 -15.87
C ASP A 80 3.40 23.85 -15.25
N ASN A 81 3.14 23.81 -13.96
CA ASN A 81 2.27 24.75 -13.25
C ASN A 81 2.97 25.37 -12.02
N PRO A 82 4.07 26.10 -12.17
CA PRO A 82 4.90 26.57 -11.05
C PRO A 82 4.18 27.52 -10.09
N ALA A 83 3.10 28.16 -10.52
CA ALA A 83 2.30 29.05 -9.69
C ALA A 83 1.25 28.31 -8.84
N ARG A 84 1.09 27.00 -9.01
CA ARG A 84 0.09 26.19 -8.32
C ARG A 84 0.77 25.10 -7.51
N LYS A 85 0.13 24.68 -6.43
CA LYS A 85 0.55 23.54 -5.63
C LYS A 85 -0.03 22.26 -6.22
N VAL A 86 0.81 21.27 -6.47
CA VAL A 86 0.36 19.97 -6.98
C VAL A 86 0.53 18.94 -5.88
N VAL A 87 -0.57 18.30 -5.49
CA VAL A 87 -0.60 17.29 -4.45
C VAL A 87 -0.88 15.94 -5.08
N PHE A 88 0.02 14.98 -4.86
CA PHE A 88 -0.22 13.59 -5.23
C PHE A 88 -0.66 12.78 -4.01
N PHE A 89 -1.85 12.19 -4.08
CA PHE A 89 -2.35 11.24 -3.09
C PHE A 89 -1.82 9.86 -3.41
N GLY A 90 -0.82 9.43 -2.65
CA GLY A 90 -0.19 8.12 -2.80
C GLY A 90 -0.81 7.11 -1.86
N LEU A 91 -1.60 6.21 -2.43
CA LEU A 91 -2.28 5.12 -1.76
C LEU A 91 -1.75 3.79 -2.29
N GLY A 92 -1.36 2.90 -1.40
CA GLY A 92 -0.90 1.56 -1.81
C GLY A 92 -0.06 0.84 -0.78
N PHE A 93 0.25 -0.40 -1.09
CA PHE A 93 1.22 -1.22 -0.40
C PHE A 93 2.63 -1.02 -0.98
N GLU A 94 3.56 -1.88 -0.60
CA GLU A 94 4.96 -1.84 -1.05
C GLU A 94 5.11 -1.88 -2.57
N THR A 95 4.12 -2.39 -3.31
CA THR A 95 4.12 -2.42 -4.78
C THR A 95 4.19 -1.03 -5.43
N THR A 96 3.59 -0.02 -4.82
CA THR A 96 3.50 1.34 -5.38
C THR A 96 4.54 2.29 -4.78
N MET A 97 5.15 1.93 -3.67
CA MET A 97 6.12 2.76 -2.97
C MET A 97 7.39 3.06 -3.80
N PRO A 98 7.97 2.13 -4.57
CA PRO A 98 9.19 2.42 -5.35
C PRO A 98 8.98 3.54 -6.37
N ALA A 99 7.87 3.52 -7.12
CA ALA A 99 7.56 4.56 -8.11
C ALA A 99 7.37 5.93 -7.46
N THR A 100 6.72 5.97 -6.31
CA THR A 100 6.54 7.19 -5.51
C THR A 100 7.87 7.70 -4.96
N ALA A 101 8.71 6.81 -4.44
CA ALA A 101 10.05 7.14 -3.93
C ALA A 101 10.91 7.77 -5.02
N ILE A 102 10.98 7.14 -6.19
CA ILE A 102 11.74 7.66 -7.34
C ILE A 102 11.19 9.03 -7.77
N THR A 103 9.88 9.22 -7.75
CA THR A 103 9.26 10.51 -8.10
C THR A 103 9.68 11.61 -7.11
N LEU A 104 9.70 11.33 -5.82
CA LEU A 104 10.14 12.28 -4.79
C LEU A 104 11.64 12.57 -4.90
N GLN A 105 12.46 11.56 -5.22
CA GLN A 105 13.90 11.76 -5.52
C GLN A 105 14.08 12.68 -6.73
N GLN A 106 13.30 12.48 -7.79
CA GLN A 106 13.32 13.33 -8.99
C GLN A 106 12.83 14.76 -8.69
N ALA A 107 11.76 14.92 -7.90
CA ALA A 107 11.28 16.24 -7.48
C ALA A 107 12.37 17.02 -6.76
N LYS A 108 13.05 16.37 -5.81
CA LYS A 108 14.17 16.96 -5.06
C LYS A 108 15.35 17.29 -5.96
N ALA A 109 15.77 16.37 -6.81
CA ALA A 109 16.92 16.57 -7.72
C ALA A 109 16.68 17.70 -8.74
N ARG A 110 15.43 17.89 -9.16
CA ARG A 110 15.02 18.92 -10.14
C ARG A 110 14.64 20.26 -9.48
N GLY A 111 14.61 20.33 -8.15
CA GLY A 111 14.22 21.54 -7.42
C GLY A 111 12.74 21.93 -7.63
N VAL A 112 11.85 20.96 -7.80
CA VAL A 112 10.40 21.18 -7.94
C VAL A 112 9.82 21.31 -6.53
N ASP A 113 9.58 22.52 -6.07
CA ASP A 113 9.19 22.85 -4.69
C ASP A 113 7.67 22.98 -4.47
N ASN A 114 6.90 23.00 -5.56
CA ASN A 114 5.45 23.06 -5.56
C ASN A 114 4.77 21.67 -5.68
N PHE A 115 5.54 20.59 -5.63
CA PHE A 115 5.05 19.20 -5.58
C PHE A 115 4.93 18.75 -4.12
N PHE A 116 3.76 18.20 -3.75
CA PHE A 116 3.51 17.68 -2.41
C PHE A 116 2.96 16.25 -2.49
N PHE A 117 3.28 15.48 -1.49
CA PHE A 117 2.87 14.08 -1.37
C PHE A 117 2.01 13.87 -0.14
N PHE A 118 0.74 13.47 -0.34
CA PHE A 118 -0.15 13.06 0.74
C PHE A 118 -0.05 11.55 0.90
N CYS A 119 0.71 11.13 1.91
CA CYS A 119 1.07 9.73 2.11
C CYS A 119 -0.07 8.93 2.72
N GLN A 120 -0.45 7.86 2.04
CA GLN A 120 -1.32 6.81 2.56
C GLN A 120 -0.80 5.43 2.12
N HIS A 121 0.52 5.31 2.03
CA HIS A 121 1.15 4.01 1.93
C HIS A 121 1.10 3.29 3.27
N ILE A 122 0.90 2.00 3.21
CA ILE A 122 0.84 1.07 4.35
C ILE A 122 1.62 -0.20 3.98
N THR A 123 2.10 -0.91 5.00
CA THR A 123 2.93 -2.11 4.80
C THR A 123 2.21 -3.39 5.23
N LEU A 124 2.51 -4.49 4.52
CA LEU A 124 1.80 -5.75 4.68
C LEU A 124 2.25 -6.53 5.92
N ILE A 125 3.55 -6.59 6.20
CA ILE A 125 4.12 -7.46 7.24
C ILE A 125 3.53 -7.21 8.65
N PRO A 126 3.43 -5.96 9.14
CA PRO A 126 2.80 -5.69 10.44
C PRO A 126 1.35 -6.16 10.51
N THR A 127 0.62 -6.06 9.41
CA THR A 127 -0.78 -6.50 9.34
C THR A 127 -0.89 -8.01 9.45
N LEU A 128 -0.01 -8.76 8.77
CA LEU A 128 0.03 -10.23 8.91
C LEU A 128 0.34 -10.64 10.35
N ARG A 129 1.26 -9.96 11.01
CA ARG A 129 1.58 -10.19 12.42
C ARG A 129 0.36 -9.92 13.31
N SER A 130 -0.29 -8.79 13.14
CA SER A 130 -1.50 -8.43 13.89
C SER A 130 -2.63 -9.46 13.72
N LEU A 131 -2.82 -9.98 12.51
CA LEU A 131 -3.80 -11.04 12.25
C LEU A 131 -3.45 -12.35 12.96
N LEU A 132 -2.17 -12.73 12.98
CA LEU A 132 -1.70 -13.95 13.66
C LEU A 132 -1.80 -13.85 15.17
N GLU A 133 -1.63 -12.66 15.74
CA GLU A 133 -1.71 -12.39 17.18
C GLU A 133 -3.16 -12.18 17.65
N ALA A 134 -4.12 -12.01 16.73
CA ALA A 134 -5.50 -11.82 17.09
C ALA A 134 -6.09 -13.06 17.79
N PRO A 135 -6.77 -12.90 18.95
CA PRO A 135 -7.37 -14.01 19.67
C PRO A 135 -8.38 -14.77 18.81
N GLY A 136 -8.24 -16.10 18.75
CA GLY A 136 -9.19 -16.96 18.06
C GLY A 136 -9.09 -16.87 16.53
N ASN A 137 -7.97 -16.35 15.97
CA ASN A 137 -7.77 -16.45 14.53
C ASN A 137 -7.79 -17.94 14.11
N GLY A 138 -8.59 -18.26 13.09
CA GLY A 138 -8.71 -19.62 12.55
C GLY A 138 -7.84 -19.84 11.29
N ILE A 139 -6.77 -19.03 11.12
CA ILE A 139 -5.94 -19.07 9.92
C ILE A 139 -4.98 -20.26 10.00
N ASP A 140 -5.13 -21.22 9.11
CA ASP A 140 -4.28 -22.41 9.01
C ASP A 140 -3.05 -22.23 8.15
N ALA A 141 -3.14 -21.38 7.12
CA ALA A 141 -2.10 -21.18 6.13
C ALA A 141 -2.28 -19.83 5.41
N PHE A 142 -1.25 -19.37 4.70
CA PHE A 142 -1.29 -18.15 3.93
C PHE A 142 -0.95 -18.38 2.47
N LEU A 143 -1.78 -17.86 1.58
CA LEU A 143 -1.44 -17.64 0.19
C LEU A 143 -1.05 -16.16 0.05
N ALA A 144 0.25 -15.88 -0.02
CA ALA A 144 0.79 -14.53 0.01
C ALA A 144 0.84 -13.87 -1.37
N PRO A 145 0.67 -12.53 -1.45
CA PRO A 145 0.56 -11.80 -2.71
C PRO A 145 1.90 -11.69 -3.44
N GLY A 146 2.00 -12.27 -4.63
CA GLY A 146 3.23 -12.26 -5.44
C GLY A 146 3.73 -10.85 -5.77
N HIS A 147 2.84 -9.89 -6.06
CA HIS A 147 3.28 -8.54 -6.44
C HIS A 147 3.95 -7.77 -5.28
N VAL A 148 3.45 -7.87 -4.06
CA VAL A 148 4.13 -7.30 -2.88
C VAL A 148 5.47 -7.99 -2.68
N SER A 149 5.48 -9.32 -2.82
CA SER A 149 6.67 -10.14 -2.64
C SER A 149 7.76 -9.89 -3.69
N MET A 150 7.43 -9.35 -4.88
CA MET A 150 8.44 -8.85 -5.82
C MET A 150 9.31 -7.75 -5.22
N VAL A 151 8.75 -6.95 -4.33
CA VAL A 151 9.47 -5.86 -3.66
C VAL A 151 10.17 -6.36 -2.40
N ILE A 152 9.43 -7.03 -1.50
CA ILE A 152 9.94 -7.36 -0.16
C ILE A 152 10.67 -8.72 -0.08
N GLY A 153 10.46 -9.60 -1.06
CA GLY A 153 11.00 -10.96 -1.06
C GLY A 153 10.18 -11.96 -0.26
N THR A 154 10.55 -13.23 -0.35
CA THR A 154 9.96 -14.30 0.46
C THR A 154 10.55 -14.36 1.86
N ASP A 155 11.80 -13.92 2.05
CA ASP A 155 12.48 -13.91 3.35
C ASP A 155 11.72 -13.08 4.40
N ALA A 156 11.02 -12.03 3.97
CA ALA A 156 10.21 -11.18 4.83
C ALA A 156 9.09 -11.95 5.59
N TYR A 157 8.67 -13.10 5.08
CA TYR A 157 7.61 -13.92 5.68
C TYR A 157 8.13 -15.03 6.59
N GLY A 158 9.45 -15.20 6.75
CA GLY A 158 10.06 -16.29 7.51
C GLY A 158 9.48 -16.47 8.92
N PHE A 159 9.18 -15.34 9.60
CA PHE A 159 8.61 -15.32 10.93
C PHE A 159 7.26 -16.07 11.04
N ILE A 160 6.48 -16.16 9.96
CA ILE A 160 5.17 -16.84 9.95
C ILE A 160 5.34 -18.35 10.16
N ALA A 161 6.29 -18.94 9.48
CA ALA A 161 6.61 -20.33 9.62
C ALA A 161 7.34 -20.62 10.96
N GLU A 162 8.34 -19.80 11.30
CA GLU A 162 9.23 -20.00 12.45
C GLU A 162 8.55 -19.74 13.79
N GLN A 163 7.78 -18.65 13.90
CA GLN A 163 7.20 -18.20 15.18
C GLN A 163 5.78 -18.69 15.39
N TYR A 164 4.99 -18.77 14.31
CA TYR A 164 3.56 -19.10 14.38
C TYR A 164 3.25 -20.51 13.88
N ASN A 165 4.24 -21.23 13.35
CA ASN A 165 4.08 -22.57 12.79
C ASN A 165 2.92 -22.65 11.78
N ARG A 166 2.90 -21.70 10.85
CA ARG A 166 1.92 -21.65 9.76
C ARG A 166 2.62 -21.70 8.41
N PRO A 167 2.21 -22.61 7.51
CA PRO A 167 2.74 -22.66 6.15
C PRO A 167 2.31 -21.42 5.37
N LEU A 168 3.20 -20.94 4.51
CA LEU A 168 2.95 -19.83 3.60
C LEU A 168 3.49 -20.16 2.22
N VAL A 169 2.71 -19.83 1.19
CA VAL A 169 3.16 -19.91 -0.20
C VAL A 169 2.95 -18.56 -0.87
N VAL A 170 4.02 -18.00 -1.42
CA VAL A 170 3.94 -16.82 -2.30
C VAL A 170 3.52 -17.28 -3.68
N ALA A 171 2.40 -16.78 -4.20
CA ALA A 171 1.85 -17.19 -5.50
C ALA A 171 1.60 -16.01 -6.44
N GLY A 172 1.60 -16.29 -7.74
CA GLY A 172 1.10 -15.40 -8.77
C GLY A 172 -0.42 -15.29 -8.73
N PHE A 173 -0.99 -14.53 -9.67
CA PHE A 173 -2.42 -14.22 -9.71
C PHE A 173 -3.20 -15.00 -10.77
N GLU A 174 -2.51 -15.74 -11.62
CA GLU A 174 -3.17 -16.55 -12.63
C GLU A 174 -3.83 -17.78 -12.00
N PRO A 175 -4.92 -18.29 -12.59
CA PRO A 175 -5.63 -19.45 -12.03
C PRO A 175 -4.74 -20.66 -11.74
N LEU A 176 -3.77 -20.93 -12.60
CA LEU A 176 -2.81 -22.04 -12.41
C LEU A 176 -1.82 -21.74 -11.28
N ASP A 177 -1.35 -20.51 -11.13
CA ASP A 177 -0.49 -20.11 -10.03
C ASP A 177 -1.20 -20.29 -8.68
N LEU A 178 -2.45 -19.87 -8.61
CA LEU A 178 -3.27 -20.00 -7.39
C LEU A 178 -3.53 -21.46 -7.05
N LEU A 179 -3.91 -22.30 -8.03
CA LEU A 179 -4.13 -23.72 -7.80
C LEU A 179 -2.86 -24.43 -7.36
N GLN A 180 -1.72 -24.13 -7.97
CA GLN A 180 -0.43 -24.67 -7.56
C GLN A 180 -0.04 -24.22 -6.17
N GLY A 181 -0.23 -22.93 -5.83
CA GLY A 181 0.04 -22.41 -4.49
C GLY A 181 -0.82 -23.11 -3.42
N VAL A 182 -2.10 -23.33 -3.70
CA VAL A 182 -2.97 -24.10 -2.80
C VAL A 182 -2.51 -25.55 -2.65
N THR A 183 -2.11 -26.20 -3.75
CA THR A 183 -1.58 -27.56 -3.71
C THR A 183 -0.34 -27.65 -2.80
N MET A 184 0.60 -26.74 -2.95
CA MET A 184 1.79 -26.66 -2.11
C MET A 184 1.44 -26.49 -0.63
N LEU A 185 0.45 -25.62 -0.31
CA LEU A 185 -0.03 -25.46 1.08
C LEU A 185 -0.64 -26.74 1.64
N VAL A 186 -1.43 -27.45 0.85
CA VAL A 186 -2.04 -28.74 1.25
C VAL A 186 -0.95 -29.79 1.47
N GLU A 187 0.05 -29.87 0.60
CA GLU A 187 1.18 -30.79 0.76
C GLU A 187 1.95 -30.53 2.06
N GLN A 188 2.23 -29.25 2.39
CA GLN A 188 2.84 -28.89 3.67
C GLN A 188 1.97 -29.32 4.86
N LYS A 189 0.65 -29.11 4.81
CA LYS A 189 -0.27 -29.51 5.89
C LYS A 189 -0.31 -31.02 6.06
N ILE A 190 -0.33 -31.81 4.99
CA ILE A 190 -0.28 -33.29 5.03
C ILE A 190 1.03 -33.76 5.63
N ALA A 191 2.14 -33.14 5.28
CA ALA A 191 3.47 -33.47 5.79
C ALA A 191 3.74 -32.92 7.21
N ALA A 192 2.78 -32.21 7.81
CA ALA A 192 2.95 -31.48 9.08
C ALA A 192 4.17 -30.54 9.08
N LEU A 193 4.42 -29.92 7.95
CA LEU A 193 5.48 -28.95 7.74
C LEU A 193 4.92 -27.51 7.81
N SER A 194 5.78 -26.58 8.19
CA SER A 194 5.50 -25.15 8.11
C SER A 194 6.75 -24.46 7.57
N ALA A 195 6.65 -24.07 6.31
CA ALA A 195 7.73 -23.39 5.59
C ALA A 195 7.16 -22.23 4.76
N VAL A 196 8.02 -21.30 4.37
CA VAL A 196 7.74 -20.31 3.35
C VAL A 196 8.19 -20.87 2.01
N GLU A 197 7.27 -21.08 1.09
CA GLU A 197 7.57 -21.56 -0.26
C GLU A 197 7.19 -20.51 -1.31
N ASN A 198 7.89 -20.54 -2.42
CA ASN A 198 7.74 -19.59 -3.51
C ASN A 198 7.26 -20.28 -4.79
N GLN A 199 5.97 -20.24 -5.06
CA GLN A 199 5.41 -20.70 -6.34
C GLN A 199 5.79 -19.71 -7.48
N TYR A 200 5.93 -18.42 -7.16
CA TYR A 200 6.12 -17.36 -8.14
C TYR A 200 7.61 -17.04 -8.41
N ARG A 201 8.48 -18.05 -8.32
CA ARG A 201 9.96 -17.92 -8.46
C ARG A 201 10.41 -17.26 -9.75
N ARG A 202 9.60 -17.35 -10.82
CA ARG A 202 9.91 -16.72 -12.11
C ARG A 202 10.00 -15.19 -12.02
N VAL A 203 9.45 -14.59 -10.96
CA VAL A 203 9.35 -13.12 -10.79
C VAL A 203 9.79 -12.66 -9.40
N VAL A 204 9.60 -13.48 -8.37
CA VAL A 204 9.87 -13.12 -6.96
C VAL A 204 11.18 -13.75 -6.52
N PRO A 205 12.25 -12.98 -6.30
CA PRO A 205 13.46 -13.44 -5.63
C PRO A 205 13.26 -13.48 -4.11
N ASP A 206 14.04 -14.32 -3.43
CA ASP A 206 13.88 -14.52 -1.98
C ASP A 206 14.18 -13.23 -1.18
N ALA A 207 15.25 -12.50 -1.55
CA ALA A 207 15.60 -11.21 -0.95
C ALA A 207 14.74 -10.02 -1.45
N GLY A 208 13.85 -10.23 -2.43
CA GLY A 208 13.08 -9.16 -3.07
C GLY A 208 13.90 -8.30 -4.04
N ASN A 209 13.43 -7.10 -4.33
CA ASN A 209 14.10 -6.15 -5.20
C ASN A 209 14.90 -5.14 -4.37
N GLU A 210 16.19 -5.36 -4.20
CA GLU A 210 17.08 -4.53 -3.40
C GLU A 210 17.07 -3.06 -3.83
N ARG A 211 17.02 -2.78 -5.14
CA ARG A 211 16.97 -1.39 -5.64
C ARG A 211 15.66 -0.70 -5.26
N ALA A 212 14.55 -1.42 -5.33
CA ALA A 212 13.25 -0.90 -4.91
C ALA A 212 13.21 -0.67 -3.39
N GLN A 213 13.73 -1.62 -2.62
CA GLN A 213 13.84 -1.50 -1.16
C GLN A 213 14.73 -0.31 -0.76
N GLN A 214 15.87 -0.12 -1.43
CA GLN A 214 16.75 1.02 -1.17
C GLN A 214 16.05 2.35 -1.49
N ALA A 215 15.37 2.44 -2.64
CA ALA A 215 14.63 3.65 -3.00
C ALA A 215 13.53 3.97 -1.97
N ILE A 216 12.85 2.95 -1.46
CA ILE A 216 11.85 3.09 -0.38
C ILE A 216 12.54 3.62 0.89
N ALA A 217 13.62 2.98 1.33
CA ALA A 217 14.33 3.32 2.56
C ALA A 217 14.94 4.74 2.54
N ASP A 218 15.36 5.22 1.38
CA ASP A 218 15.89 6.58 1.22
C ASP A 218 14.81 7.65 1.48
N VAL A 219 13.57 7.36 1.11
CA VAL A 219 12.47 8.35 1.06
C VAL A 219 11.49 8.16 2.20
N PHE A 220 11.22 6.91 2.59
CA PHE A 220 10.20 6.58 3.58
C PHE A 220 10.82 5.93 4.82
N SER A 221 10.24 6.25 5.96
CA SER A 221 10.36 5.45 7.18
C SER A 221 9.05 4.69 7.40
N VAL A 222 9.17 3.42 7.77
CA VAL A 222 8.04 2.61 8.22
C VAL A 222 8.00 2.74 9.73
N GLU A 223 7.27 3.74 10.22
CA GLU A 223 7.20 4.08 11.63
C GLU A 223 5.79 4.53 12.00
N GLY A 224 5.40 4.13 13.20
CA GLY A 224 4.14 4.53 13.76
C GLY A 224 2.95 3.70 13.30
N ASP A 225 1.89 3.92 14.02
CA ASP A 225 0.65 3.19 13.83
C ASP A 225 -0.15 3.77 12.67
N SER A 226 -0.85 2.92 11.96
CA SER A 226 -1.80 3.34 10.94
C SER A 226 -3.18 2.73 11.21
N GLU A 227 -4.20 3.55 11.04
CA GLU A 227 -5.57 3.07 11.12
C GLU A 227 -5.94 2.36 9.81
N TRP A 228 -6.48 1.15 9.94
CA TRP A 228 -6.98 0.36 8.83
C TRP A 228 -8.49 0.17 8.99
N ARG A 229 -9.24 0.59 7.99
CA ARG A 229 -10.70 0.44 7.99
C ARG A 229 -11.08 -1.03 8.17
N GLY A 230 -11.86 -1.31 9.20
CA GLY A 230 -12.31 -2.65 9.54
C GLY A 230 -11.34 -3.48 10.39
N LEU A 231 -10.09 -3.04 10.55
CA LEU A 231 -9.07 -3.72 11.37
C LEU A 231 -8.63 -2.88 12.58
N GLY A 232 -8.93 -1.58 12.57
CA GLY A 232 -8.50 -0.66 13.64
C GLY A 232 -7.05 -0.22 13.47
N LEU A 233 -6.42 0.12 14.58
CA LEU A 233 -5.05 0.61 14.62
C LEU A 233 -4.06 -0.56 14.53
N ILE A 234 -3.24 -0.57 13.50
CA ILE A 234 -2.17 -1.56 13.30
C ILE A 234 -0.84 -0.89 13.61
N ALA A 235 -0.15 -1.39 14.62
CA ALA A 235 1.15 -0.88 15.01
C ALA A 235 2.19 -1.06 13.89
N GLU A 236 3.08 -0.07 13.74
CA GLU A 236 4.20 -0.11 12.79
C GLU A 236 3.81 -0.39 11.32
N SER A 237 2.57 -0.09 10.93
CA SER A 237 2.09 -0.27 9.56
C SER A 237 2.06 1.02 8.75
N GLY A 238 2.26 2.16 9.39
CA GLY A 238 2.25 3.47 8.76
C GLY A 238 3.56 3.81 8.06
N VAL A 239 3.44 4.52 6.96
CA VAL A 239 4.57 5.00 6.17
C VAL A 239 4.60 6.52 6.23
N ARG A 240 5.78 7.09 6.49
CA ARG A 240 6.01 8.53 6.54
C ARG A 240 7.23 8.91 5.71
N LEU A 241 7.31 10.18 5.35
CA LEU A 241 8.51 10.71 4.69
C LEU A 241 9.66 10.86 5.70
N THR A 242 10.85 10.43 5.30
CA THR A 242 12.07 10.69 6.07
C THR A 242 12.32 12.21 6.22
N PRO A 243 13.10 12.66 7.21
CA PRO A 243 13.41 14.07 7.37
C PRO A 243 13.97 14.74 6.12
N ALA A 244 14.69 13.99 5.28
CA ALA A 244 15.28 14.49 4.03
C ALA A 244 14.24 14.85 2.95
N TYR A 245 12.99 14.35 3.08
CA TYR A 245 11.88 14.57 2.15
C TYR A 245 10.69 15.29 2.80
N ARG A 246 10.81 15.72 4.05
CA ARG A 246 9.72 16.35 4.81
C ARG A 246 9.15 17.60 4.15
N ALA A 247 9.93 18.29 3.32
CA ALA A 247 9.45 19.46 2.57
C ALA A 247 8.33 19.12 1.58
N PHE A 248 8.22 17.86 1.15
CA PHE A 248 7.19 17.38 0.25
C PHE A 248 5.92 16.87 0.98
N ASP A 249 5.89 16.89 2.31
CA ASP A 249 4.78 16.36 3.10
C ASP A 249 3.55 17.28 3.00
N ALA A 250 2.54 16.81 2.27
CA ALA A 250 1.28 17.53 2.12
C ALA A 250 0.53 17.67 3.45
N GLU A 251 0.60 16.68 4.34
CA GLU A 251 -0.08 16.74 5.63
C GLU A 251 0.51 17.84 6.52
N ALA A 252 1.83 17.93 6.55
CA ALA A 252 2.52 18.99 7.29
C ALA A 252 2.29 20.39 6.68
N HIS A 253 2.18 20.47 5.35
CA HIS A 253 1.98 21.74 4.64
C HIS A 253 0.55 22.25 4.74
N PHE A 254 -0.45 21.41 4.45
CA PHE A 254 -1.86 21.82 4.37
C PHE A 254 -2.61 21.68 5.70
N ARG A 255 -2.12 20.85 6.61
CA ARG A 255 -2.69 20.61 7.95
C ARG A 255 -4.20 20.36 7.92
N PRO A 256 -4.69 19.38 7.12
CA PRO A 256 -6.11 19.08 7.08
C PRO A 256 -6.61 18.72 8.48
N GLN A 257 -7.85 19.09 8.78
CA GLN A 257 -8.44 18.81 10.08
C GLN A 257 -8.53 17.30 10.32
N PRO A 258 -8.11 16.81 11.51
CA PRO A 258 -8.28 15.40 11.83
C PRO A 258 -9.78 15.06 11.80
N GLN A 259 -10.15 14.17 10.88
CA GLN A 259 -11.52 13.66 10.81
C GLN A 259 -11.58 12.35 11.59
N GLN A 260 -12.31 12.33 12.69
CA GLN A 260 -12.55 11.14 13.50
C GLN A 260 -13.54 10.17 12.85
#